data_8b7368aafc31a730013c739dd85697f2
#
_entry.id   8b7368aafc31a730013c739dd85697f2
#
_cell.length_a   1.000
_cell.length_b   1.000
_cell.length_c   1.000
_cell.angle_alpha   90.00
_cell.angle_beta   90.00
_cell.angle_gamma   90.00
#
_symmetry.space_group_name_H-M   'P 1'
#
loop_
_entity.id
_entity.type
_entity.pdbx_description
1 polymer ?
#
loop_
_entity_poly.entity_id
_entity_poly.type
_entity_poly.pdbx_seq_one_letter_code
_entity_poly.pdbx_strand_id
1 'polypeptide(L)'
;MHELPVMEKILTIALKHAEQNGAKAIYSITLHVGRLSDLQDEWLQHYFNYLSKDTIARDARLNIVPEPIKLRCGECGTIIETEKRDLHYITCPHCGADGGFSIISGRGYYIEEMEAE
;
A
#
# COMPACT_ATOMS: atom_id res chain seq x y z
N MET A 1 11.39 1.55 10.17
CA MET A 1 11.62 0.62 9.07
C MET A 1 10.91 -0.70 9.34
N HIS A 2 9.83 -0.94 8.62
CA HIS A 2 8.96 -2.08 8.85
C HIS A 2 8.73 -2.89 7.59
N GLU A 3 9.56 -2.64 6.56
CA GLU A 3 9.35 -3.24 5.24
C GLU A 3 9.52 -4.76 5.22
N LEU A 4 10.48 -5.30 5.98
CA LEU A 4 10.72 -6.74 5.95
C LEU A 4 9.52 -7.55 6.47
N PRO A 5 8.97 -7.28 7.68
CA PRO A 5 7.80 -8.02 8.15
C PRO A 5 6.59 -7.83 7.24
N VAL A 6 6.41 -6.63 6.69
CA VAL A 6 5.31 -6.35 5.77
C VAL A 6 5.47 -7.18 4.51
N MET A 7 6.67 -7.22 3.93
CA MET A 7 6.91 -7.98 2.70
C MET A 7 6.80 -9.49 2.92
N GLU A 8 7.21 -9.98 4.08
CA GLU A 8 7.00 -11.39 4.44
C GLU A 8 5.51 -11.74 4.42
N LYS A 9 4.69 -10.87 4.99
CA LYS A 9 3.25 -11.06 5.04
C LYS A 9 2.62 -11.00 3.65
N ILE A 10 3.01 -10.01 2.86
CA ILE A 10 2.51 -9.83 1.49
C ILE A 10 2.84 -11.05 0.64
N LEU A 11 4.08 -11.50 0.69
CA LEU A 11 4.53 -12.65 -0.10
C LEU A 11 3.82 -13.93 0.35
N THR A 12 3.65 -14.12 1.66
CA THR A 12 2.90 -15.27 2.18
C THR A 12 1.49 -15.30 1.65
N ILE A 13 0.80 -14.17 1.64
CA ILE A 13 -0.56 -14.05 1.11
C ILE A 13 -0.60 -14.35 -0.39
N ALA A 14 0.35 -13.78 -1.13
CA ALA A 14 0.42 -13.98 -2.59
C ALA A 14 0.68 -15.44 -2.95
N LEU A 15 1.62 -16.07 -2.25
CA LEU A 15 1.96 -17.48 -2.50
C LEU A 15 0.80 -18.40 -2.15
N LYS A 16 0.11 -18.13 -1.06
CA LYS A 16 -1.04 -18.92 -0.65
C LYS A 16 -2.16 -18.81 -1.68
N HIS A 17 -2.43 -17.60 -2.15
CA HIS A 17 -3.47 -17.37 -3.14
C HIS A 17 -3.15 -18.08 -4.46
N ALA A 18 -1.90 -17.99 -4.90
CA ALA A 18 -1.43 -18.66 -6.12
C ALA A 18 -1.56 -20.17 -6.00
N GLU A 19 -1.17 -20.73 -4.86
CA GLU A 19 -1.28 -22.16 -4.60
C GLU A 19 -2.72 -22.64 -4.65
N GLN A 20 -3.64 -21.89 -4.06
CA GLN A 20 -5.07 -22.21 -4.06
C GLN A 20 -5.65 -22.22 -5.47
N ASN A 21 -5.08 -21.48 -6.38
CA ASN A 21 -5.52 -21.40 -7.78
C ASN A 21 -4.70 -22.31 -8.71
N GLY A 22 -3.82 -23.12 -8.16
CA GLY A 22 -3.02 -24.04 -8.95
C GLY A 22 -1.96 -23.38 -9.81
N ALA A 23 -1.56 -22.16 -9.47
CA ALA A 23 -0.56 -21.42 -10.23
C ALA A 23 0.84 -22.03 -10.07
N LYS A 24 1.61 -22.04 -11.15
CA LYS A 24 2.98 -22.56 -11.16
C LYS A 24 4.02 -21.46 -11.06
N ALA A 25 3.63 -20.23 -11.39
CA ALA A 25 4.52 -19.07 -11.35
C ALA A 25 3.71 -17.80 -11.12
N ILE A 26 4.32 -16.85 -10.44
CA ILE A 26 3.77 -15.52 -10.28
C ILE A 26 4.63 -14.57 -11.11
N TYR A 27 4.02 -13.80 -12.00
CA TYR A 27 4.73 -12.88 -12.89
C TYR A 27 4.76 -11.46 -12.37
N SER A 28 3.69 -11.02 -11.69
CA SER A 28 3.65 -9.68 -11.13
C SER A 28 2.70 -9.61 -9.95
N ILE A 29 2.97 -8.66 -9.07
CA ILE A 29 2.11 -8.33 -7.95
C ILE A 29 1.98 -6.81 -7.94
N THR A 30 0.73 -6.30 -7.96
CA THR A 30 0.48 -4.87 -7.85
C THR A 30 0.06 -4.56 -6.44
N LEU A 31 0.87 -3.74 -5.76
CA LEU A 31 0.72 -3.40 -4.36
C LEU A 31 0.42 -1.92 -4.21
N HIS A 32 -0.70 -1.59 -3.56
CA HIS A 32 -1.01 -0.21 -3.20
C HIS A 32 -0.41 0.08 -1.83
N VAL A 33 0.32 1.17 -1.74
CA VAL A 33 0.99 1.59 -0.50
C VAL A 33 0.56 2.99 -0.15
N GLY A 34 -0.07 3.16 1.01
CA GLY A 34 -0.57 4.44 1.45
C GLY A 34 0.55 5.42 1.77
N ARG A 35 0.36 6.68 1.42
CA ARG A 35 1.36 7.71 1.65
C ARG A 35 1.56 8.05 3.12
N LEU A 36 0.60 7.68 3.98
CA LEU A 36 0.75 7.81 5.43
C LEU A 36 1.57 6.68 6.05
N SER A 37 1.81 5.59 5.31
CA SER A 37 2.63 4.50 5.83
C SER A 37 4.10 4.92 5.83
N ASP A 38 4.89 4.29 6.69
CA ASP A 38 6.34 4.53 6.72
C ASP A 38 7.10 3.64 5.75
N LEU A 39 6.37 2.92 4.89
CA LEU A 39 6.97 1.98 3.96
C LEU A 39 7.64 2.72 2.81
N GLN A 40 8.89 2.35 2.53
CA GLN A 40 9.66 2.92 1.43
C GLN A 40 9.75 1.93 0.29
N ASP A 41 9.43 2.39 -0.92
CA ASP A 41 9.34 1.54 -2.11
C ASP A 41 10.63 0.76 -2.37
N GLU A 42 11.78 1.41 -2.24
CA GLU A 42 13.07 0.79 -2.49
C GLU A 42 13.34 -0.38 -1.54
N TRP A 43 12.96 -0.26 -0.26
CA TRP A 43 13.12 -1.34 0.71
C TRP A 43 12.11 -2.45 0.48
N LEU A 44 10.89 -2.13 0.10
CA LEU A 44 9.90 -3.12 -0.25
C LEU A 44 10.38 -3.97 -1.43
N GLN A 45 10.92 -3.32 -2.47
CA GLN A 45 11.44 -4.02 -3.64
C GLN A 45 12.65 -4.88 -3.26
N HIS A 46 13.54 -4.34 -2.44
CA HIS A 46 14.74 -5.05 -1.98
C HIS A 46 14.39 -6.34 -1.25
N TYR A 47 13.50 -6.27 -0.28
CA TYR A 47 13.09 -7.44 0.49
C TYR A 47 12.26 -8.40 -0.34
N PHE A 48 11.44 -7.89 -1.26
CA PHE A 48 10.71 -8.77 -2.17
C PHE A 48 11.69 -9.61 -3.00
N ASN A 49 12.70 -8.99 -3.57
CA ASN A 49 13.69 -9.69 -4.37
C ASN A 49 14.42 -10.76 -3.56
N TYR A 50 14.71 -10.47 -2.30
CA TYR A 50 15.38 -11.37 -1.40
C TYR A 50 14.49 -12.55 -1.00
N LEU A 51 13.27 -12.26 -0.55
CA LEU A 51 12.36 -13.28 -0.02
C LEU A 51 11.78 -14.18 -1.08
N SER A 52 11.64 -13.70 -2.31
CA SER A 52 11.01 -14.47 -3.39
C SER A 52 11.93 -15.47 -4.11
N LYS A 53 13.22 -15.45 -3.83
CA LYS A 53 14.23 -16.23 -4.60
C LYS A 53 13.92 -17.70 -4.77
N ASP A 54 13.47 -18.37 -3.72
CA ASP A 54 13.22 -19.81 -3.76
C ASP A 54 11.72 -20.13 -3.83
N THR A 55 10.95 -19.23 -4.42
CA THR A 55 9.51 -19.38 -4.53
C THR A 55 9.06 -19.27 -5.99
N ILE A 56 7.78 -19.55 -6.24
CA ILE A 56 7.20 -19.35 -7.57
C ILE A 56 7.06 -17.87 -7.93
N ALA A 57 7.32 -16.97 -7.00
CA ALA A 57 7.36 -15.52 -7.25
C ALA A 57 8.75 -15.02 -7.62
N ARG A 58 9.71 -15.94 -7.80
CA ARG A 58 11.04 -15.56 -8.24
C ARG A 58 10.95 -14.82 -9.57
N ASP A 59 11.64 -13.70 -9.66
CA ASP A 59 11.65 -12.82 -10.84
C ASP A 59 10.31 -12.14 -11.13
N ALA A 60 9.35 -12.24 -10.24
CA ALA A 60 8.09 -11.50 -10.40
C ALA A 60 8.35 -10.01 -10.28
N ARG A 61 7.54 -9.23 -11.00
CA ARG A 61 7.60 -7.77 -10.93
C ARG A 61 6.72 -7.28 -9.79
N LEU A 62 7.28 -6.46 -8.92
CA LEU A 62 6.51 -5.79 -7.88
C LEU A 62 6.18 -4.38 -8.37
N ASN A 63 4.91 -4.13 -8.66
CA ASN A 63 4.43 -2.81 -9.08
C ASN A 63 3.86 -2.10 -7.86
N ILE A 64 4.51 -1.02 -7.43
CA ILE A 64 4.07 -0.26 -6.26
C ILE A 64 3.30 0.96 -6.73
N VAL A 65 2.04 1.05 -6.31
CA VAL A 65 1.15 2.18 -6.63
C VAL A 65 0.93 2.98 -5.35
N PRO A 66 1.36 4.24 -5.33
CA PRO A 66 1.14 5.08 -4.15
C PRO A 66 -0.34 5.46 -4.01
N GLU A 67 -0.87 5.27 -2.80
CA GLU A 67 -2.24 5.68 -2.49
C GLU A 67 -2.23 7.07 -1.87
N PRO A 68 -2.96 8.03 -2.42
CA PRO A 68 -2.99 9.38 -1.87
C PRO A 68 -3.68 9.43 -0.53
N ILE A 69 -3.33 10.44 0.27
CA ILE A 69 -3.97 10.70 1.55
C ILE A 69 -5.26 11.45 1.28
N LYS A 70 -6.39 10.86 1.64
CA LYS A 70 -7.70 11.51 1.53
C LYS A 70 -8.35 11.59 2.89
N LEU A 71 -8.86 12.77 3.20
CA LEU A 71 -9.50 13.08 4.46
C LEU A 71 -10.93 13.54 4.22
N ARG A 72 -11.81 13.22 5.16
CA ARG A 72 -13.16 13.76 5.17
C ARG A 72 -13.27 14.77 6.31
N CYS A 73 -13.71 15.97 5.99
CA CYS A 73 -13.95 16.99 7.01
C CYS A 73 -15.15 16.61 7.86
N GLY A 74 -14.97 16.58 9.18
CA GLY A 74 -16.06 16.24 10.11
C GLY A 74 -17.13 17.30 10.22
N GLU A 75 -16.84 18.54 9.79
CA GLU A 75 -17.79 19.64 9.86
C GLU A 75 -18.67 19.73 8.62
N CYS A 76 -18.09 19.63 7.43
CA CYS A 76 -18.85 19.83 6.20
C CYS A 76 -18.89 18.59 5.29
N GLY A 77 -18.17 17.54 5.62
CA GLY A 77 -18.16 16.31 4.84
C GLY A 77 -17.36 16.35 3.54
N THR A 78 -16.69 17.46 3.25
CA THR A 78 -15.88 17.60 2.04
C THR A 78 -14.68 16.66 2.10
N ILE A 79 -14.36 16.02 0.96
CA ILE A 79 -13.20 15.17 0.84
C ILE A 79 -12.03 16.00 0.36
N ILE A 80 -10.90 15.91 1.08
CA ILE A 80 -9.69 16.65 0.81
C ILE A 80 -8.58 15.67 0.51
N GLU A 81 -7.88 15.86 -0.60
CA GLU A 81 -6.69 15.09 -0.92
C GLU A 81 -5.46 15.93 -0.56
N THR A 82 -4.49 15.32 0.13
CA THR A 82 -3.29 16.02 0.56
C THR A 82 -2.06 15.12 0.44
N GLU A 83 -0.91 15.74 0.28
CA GLU A 83 0.38 15.05 0.34
C GLU A 83 1.08 15.30 1.67
N LYS A 84 0.50 16.12 2.54
CA LYS A 84 1.09 16.44 3.84
C LYS A 84 0.88 15.28 4.81
N ARG A 85 1.97 14.71 5.29
CA ARG A 85 1.94 13.61 6.25
C ARG A 85 1.60 14.10 7.65
N ASP A 86 1.86 15.37 7.94
CA ASP A 86 1.48 15.98 9.22
C ASP A 86 0.09 16.56 9.13
N LEU A 87 -0.88 15.81 9.62
CA LEU A 87 -2.29 16.17 9.52
C LEU A 87 -2.73 17.23 10.53
N HIS A 88 -1.84 17.66 11.42
CA HIS A 88 -2.16 18.69 12.41
C HIS A 88 -2.29 20.10 11.82
N TYR A 89 -1.72 20.32 10.64
CA TYR A 89 -1.68 21.64 10.00
C TYR A 89 -2.59 21.73 8.79
N ILE A 90 -3.61 20.88 8.72
CA ILE A 90 -4.55 20.91 7.60
C ILE A 90 -5.80 21.67 7.98
N THR A 91 -6.19 22.61 7.12
CA THR A 91 -7.41 23.38 7.25
C THR A 91 -8.33 23.03 6.08
N CYS A 92 -9.60 22.81 6.36
CA CYS A 92 -10.56 22.51 5.31
C CYS A 92 -10.72 23.72 4.39
N PRO A 93 -10.44 23.59 3.08
CA PRO A 93 -10.59 24.71 2.16
C PRO A 93 -12.03 25.11 1.89
N HIS A 94 -12.98 24.27 2.26
CA HIS A 94 -14.40 24.55 2.06
C HIS A 94 -15.04 25.28 3.24
N CYS A 95 -14.81 24.80 4.48
CA CYS A 95 -15.46 25.39 5.66
C CYS A 95 -14.50 26.03 6.65
N GLY A 96 -13.19 25.91 6.45
CA GLY A 96 -12.19 26.51 7.33
C GLY A 96 -11.93 25.76 8.63
N ALA A 97 -12.48 24.56 8.80
CA ALA A 97 -12.23 23.77 10.01
C ALA A 97 -10.76 23.37 10.12
N ASP A 98 -10.20 23.44 11.33
CA ASP A 98 -8.80 23.16 11.61
C ASP A 98 -8.58 21.74 12.15
N GLY A 99 -9.59 20.91 12.21
CA GLY A 99 -9.49 19.58 12.76
C GLY A 99 -10.75 18.78 12.55
N GLY A 100 -10.81 17.60 13.18
CA GLY A 100 -11.99 16.74 13.06
C GLY A 100 -12.03 15.95 11.75
N PHE A 101 -10.87 15.73 11.12
CA PHE A 101 -10.80 15.00 9.88
C PHE A 101 -10.74 13.48 10.11
N SER A 102 -11.42 12.73 9.23
CA SER A 102 -11.33 11.28 9.19
C SER A 102 -10.46 10.87 8.00
N ILE A 103 -9.56 9.91 8.21
CA ILE A 103 -8.72 9.42 7.13
C ILE A 103 -9.51 8.36 6.35
N ILE A 104 -9.75 8.59 5.06
CA ILE A 104 -10.50 7.65 4.23
C ILE A 104 -9.62 6.88 3.25
N SER A 105 -8.39 7.35 3.00
CA SER A 105 -7.40 6.57 2.24
C SER A 105 -5.99 7.04 2.56
N GLY A 106 -5.00 6.26 2.17
CA GLY A 106 -3.59 6.59 2.39
C GLY A 106 -2.94 5.86 3.55
N ARG A 107 -3.69 5.05 4.28
CA ARG A 107 -3.17 4.20 5.35
C ARG A 107 -2.85 2.82 4.81
N GLY A 108 -1.77 2.23 5.34
CA GLY A 108 -1.49 0.83 5.11
C GLY A 108 -1.18 0.46 3.67
N TYR A 109 -1.51 -0.76 3.32
CA TYR A 109 -1.20 -1.31 2.01
C TYR A 109 -2.18 -2.44 1.69
N TYR A 110 -2.31 -2.74 0.38
CA TYR A 110 -3.10 -3.91 -0.05
C TYR A 110 -2.67 -4.36 -1.44
N ILE A 111 -2.89 -5.65 -1.72
CA ILE A 111 -2.63 -6.21 -3.05
C ILE A 111 -3.84 -5.95 -3.92
N GLU A 112 -3.66 -5.23 -5.04
CA GLU A 112 -4.73 -4.96 -5.99
C GLU A 112 -4.93 -6.14 -6.93
N GLU A 113 -3.84 -6.64 -7.51
CA GLU A 113 -3.91 -7.77 -8.43
C GLU A 113 -2.59 -8.50 -8.48
N MET A 114 -2.64 -9.70 -9.03
CA MET A 114 -1.48 -10.54 -9.20
C MET A 114 -1.64 -11.30 -10.51
N GLU A 115 -0.60 -11.25 -11.34
CA GLU A 115 -0.57 -12.05 -12.56
C GLU A 115 0.20 -13.33 -12.29
N ALA A 116 -0.44 -14.45 -12.55
CA ALA A 116 0.12 -15.78 -12.28
C ALA A 116 -0.32 -16.77 -13.35
N GLU A 117 0.42 -17.88 -13.43
CA GLU A 117 0.12 -18.94 -14.38
C GLU A 117 0.07 -20.31 -13.71
#